data_f53ee0d15bfbbdf45992cd6d82b717a7
#
_entry.id   f53ee0d15bfbbdf45992cd6d82b717a7
#
_cell.length_a   1.000
_cell.length_b   1.000
_cell.length_c   1.000
_cell.angle_alpha   90.00
_cell.angle_beta   90.00
_cell.angle_gamma   90.00
#
_symmetry.space_group_name_H-M   'P 1'
#
loop_
_entity.id
_entity.type
_entity.pdbx_description
1 polymer ?
#
loop_
_entity_poly.entity_id
_entity_poly.type
_entity_poly.pdbx_seq_one_letter_code
_entity_poly.pdbx_strand_id
1 'polypeptide(L)'
;MSVLRHVSRRHFMAGGVTATAAISAFRGPFALGDTGANPAASKPSANDKISLGVIGIGPRCTYDLKAMLPFPDVRCVAIADVQASRREAGKQLVDQHYGNGDCKLYRDFRELLERPDIDAVLIATGDRWHAAASILAAKAGKDVYSEKPCGITIADCQELADTMHAERRVFQAGTQRRSVPNFRKAVEWVHAGKLGKLHTMHASVYVPTLDNTWLPGQPTPPREVVDWNLWLGPAPWRPFNQQYVDGKWRGQWDFDSGARLLDWGAHTVDLCQWANRADDTMPIEYEPTETNIVCRYANGVKLVIDFLPTPFGVREPHYVTRLGTCPVRFIGDEGSVETGDEGEIIVTPESLRQEVTEETKRVRGLDVSAHARDFFDCIRSRGMTRANQDHMRRSHIACHAAAAAWILKRKLRIDPRQETFIDDPDANLLRSRPARDWALA
;
A
#
# COMPACT_ATOMS: atom_id res chain seq x y z
N MET A 1 -31.11 14.65 -17.45
CA MET A 1 -31.17 14.02 -16.12
C MET A 1 -30.20 14.75 -15.20
N SER A 2 -30.75 15.45 -14.21
CA SER A 2 -30.02 16.38 -13.35
C SER A 2 -29.33 15.59 -12.24
N VAL A 3 -28.00 15.60 -12.20
CA VAL A 3 -27.21 15.02 -11.10
C VAL A 3 -27.15 16.06 -9.98
N LEU A 4 -27.93 15.85 -8.93
CA LEU A 4 -27.87 16.63 -7.69
C LEU A 4 -26.52 16.32 -6.98
N ARG A 5 -25.59 17.28 -7.00
CA ARG A 5 -24.37 17.25 -6.20
C ARG A 5 -24.76 17.46 -4.73
N HIS A 6 -24.64 16.42 -3.92
CA HIS A 6 -24.75 16.54 -2.46
C HIS A 6 -23.44 17.10 -1.91
N VAL A 7 -23.50 18.33 -1.40
CA VAL A 7 -22.39 18.97 -0.69
C VAL A 7 -22.37 18.47 0.76
N SER A 8 -21.26 17.91 1.20
CA SER A 8 -21.05 17.49 2.59
C SER A 8 -21.20 18.67 3.57
N ARG A 9 -21.79 18.44 4.74
CA ARG A 9 -22.01 19.45 5.81
C ARG A 9 -20.76 20.24 6.22
N ARG A 10 -19.56 19.69 5.98
CA ARG A 10 -18.29 20.37 6.27
C ARG A 10 -17.98 21.55 5.35
N HIS A 11 -18.57 21.63 4.15
CA HIS A 11 -18.32 22.72 3.21
C HIS A 11 -19.16 23.99 3.46
N PHE A 12 -20.14 23.93 4.34
CA PHE A 12 -21.03 25.06 4.62
C PHE A 12 -20.50 26.08 5.64
N MET A 13 -19.47 25.73 6.41
CA MET A 13 -18.91 26.61 7.46
C MET A 13 -17.64 27.38 7.08
N ALA A 14 -17.14 27.26 5.84
CA ALA A 14 -15.90 27.90 5.40
C ALA A 14 -16.11 29.16 4.52
N GLY A 15 -17.30 29.69 4.45
CA GLY A 15 -17.63 30.87 3.63
C GLY A 15 -17.97 32.08 4.48
N GLY A 16 -16.97 32.90 4.80
CA GLY A 16 -17.21 34.23 5.30
C GLY A 16 -16.17 34.76 6.27
N VAL A 17 -15.10 35.34 5.80
CA VAL A 17 -14.55 36.66 6.21
C VAL A 17 -13.38 37.01 5.27
N THR A 18 -13.60 37.99 4.42
CA THR A 18 -12.54 38.75 3.74
C THR A 18 -12.02 39.83 4.69
N ALA A 19 -10.71 39.88 4.91
CA ALA A 19 -10.04 41.09 5.38
C ALA A 19 -8.60 41.14 4.84
N THR A 20 -8.25 42.29 4.35
CA THR A 20 -7.14 42.73 3.52
C THR A 20 -5.81 42.82 4.29
N ALA A 21 -4.74 42.48 3.62
CA ALA A 21 -3.36 43.03 3.59
C ALA A 21 -2.63 43.48 4.84
N ALA A 22 -1.40 42.97 5.04
CA ALA A 22 -0.18 43.77 5.05
C ALA A 22 1.06 42.87 5.17
N ILE A 23 2.00 43.05 4.26
CA ILE A 23 3.34 42.45 4.26
C ILE A 23 4.20 43.20 5.27
N SER A 24 4.83 42.50 6.24
CA SER A 24 5.97 43.02 6.96
C SER A 24 6.94 41.87 7.28
N ALA A 25 8.13 41.97 6.72
CA ALA A 25 9.24 41.09 6.98
C ALA A 25 9.80 41.35 8.40
N PHE A 26 9.92 40.28 9.21
CA PHE A 26 10.78 40.30 10.39
C PHE A 26 11.62 39.03 10.48
N ARG A 27 12.93 39.20 10.38
CA ARG A 27 13.94 38.21 10.77
C ARG A 27 14.19 38.36 12.28
N GLY A 28 14.08 37.27 13.03
CA GLY A 28 14.50 37.16 14.42
C GLY A 28 14.80 35.70 14.80
N PRO A 29 15.77 35.43 15.71
CA PRO A 29 16.33 34.10 15.91
C PRO A 29 15.42 33.18 16.72
N PHE A 30 15.47 31.89 16.40
CA PHE A 30 14.76 30.83 17.14
C PHE A 30 15.29 30.72 18.56
N ALA A 31 14.47 31.04 19.56
CA ALA A 31 14.67 30.66 20.94
C ALA A 31 13.98 29.29 21.19
N LEU A 32 14.75 28.36 21.73
CA LEU A 32 14.24 27.09 22.27
C LEU A 32 13.38 27.40 23.52
N GLY A 33 12.09 27.32 23.39
CA GLY A 33 11.13 27.51 24.49
C GLY A 33 10.73 26.18 25.10
N ASP A 34 10.78 26.19 26.39
CA ASP A 34 10.51 25.25 27.46
C ASP A 34 9.27 24.33 27.23
N THR A 35 9.43 23.03 27.56
CA THR A 35 8.39 22.01 27.50
C THR A 35 7.40 22.17 28.66
N GLY A 36 6.41 23.05 28.48
CA GLY A 36 5.24 23.10 29.34
C GLY A 36 4.37 21.85 29.13
N ALA A 37 4.03 21.18 30.22
CA ALA A 37 3.15 20.02 30.27
C ALA A 37 1.86 20.26 29.46
N ASN A 38 1.63 19.41 28.48
CA ASN A 38 0.42 19.43 27.64
C ASN A 38 -0.81 19.15 28.52
N PRO A 39 -1.81 20.03 28.61
CA PRO A 39 -3.05 19.74 29.32
C PRO A 39 -3.70 18.54 28.64
N ALA A 40 -4.16 17.58 29.43
CA ALA A 40 -4.81 16.35 28.99
C ALA A 40 -5.76 16.63 27.80
N ALA A 41 -5.43 16.13 26.63
CA ALA A 41 -6.23 16.32 25.43
C ALA A 41 -7.65 15.83 25.72
N SER A 42 -8.64 16.72 25.66
CA SER A 42 -10.04 16.38 25.80
C SER A 42 -10.40 15.31 24.77
N LYS A 43 -11.16 14.27 25.19
CA LYS A 43 -11.61 13.24 24.23
C LYS A 43 -12.36 13.93 23.10
N PRO A 44 -12.05 13.62 21.82
CA PRO A 44 -12.74 14.18 20.67
C PRO A 44 -14.25 13.97 20.81
N SER A 45 -15.05 14.98 20.47
CA SER A 45 -16.51 14.82 20.44
C SER A 45 -16.91 13.77 19.37
N ALA A 46 -18.13 13.24 19.46
CA ALA A 46 -18.61 12.27 18.47
C ALA A 46 -18.58 12.86 17.04
N ASN A 47 -18.74 14.17 16.89
CA ASN A 47 -18.72 14.88 15.60
C ASN A 47 -17.31 15.15 15.05
N ASP A 48 -16.26 14.97 15.88
CA ASP A 48 -14.87 15.20 15.49
C ASP A 48 -14.15 13.91 15.09
N LYS A 49 -14.83 12.76 15.17
CA LYS A 49 -14.24 11.47 14.81
C LYS A 49 -14.31 11.22 13.30
N ILE A 50 -13.26 10.58 12.78
CA ILE A 50 -13.26 10.05 11.41
C ILE A 50 -14.07 8.75 11.44
N SER A 51 -15.16 8.70 10.67
CA SER A 51 -15.97 7.49 10.50
C SER A 51 -15.35 6.58 9.45
N LEU A 52 -14.90 5.41 9.89
CA LEU A 52 -14.21 4.43 9.05
C LEU A 52 -15.16 3.32 8.61
N GLY A 53 -15.22 3.07 7.30
CA GLY A 53 -15.78 1.84 6.70
C GLY A 53 -14.68 0.84 6.40
N VAL A 54 -14.98 -0.45 6.44
CA VAL A 54 -14.04 -1.53 6.12
C VAL A 54 -14.57 -2.34 4.95
N ILE A 55 -13.71 -2.57 3.95
CA ILE A 55 -14.03 -3.35 2.75
C ILE A 55 -13.07 -4.55 2.66
N GLY A 56 -13.61 -5.76 2.89
CA GLY A 56 -12.85 -7.00 2.98
C GLY A 56 -12.21 -7.19 4.36
N ILE A 57 -12.79 -8.08 5.20
CA ILE A 57 -12.33 -8.34 6.57
C ILE A 57 -11.64 -9.70 6.70
N GLY A 58 -10.60 -9.91 5.87
CA GLY A 58 -9.71 -11.06 5.99
C GLY A 58 -8.67 -10.93 7.12
N PRO A 59 -7.75 -11.91 7.27
CA PRO A 59 -6.74 -11.89 8.34
C PRO A 59 -5.88 -10.62 8.35
N ARG A 60 -5.47 -10.12 7.18
CA ARG A 60 -4.68 -8.89 7.07
C ARG A 60 -5.48 -7.68 7.53
N CYS A 61 -6.69 -7.52 7.03
CA CYS A 61 -7.57 -6.43 7.45
C CYS A 61 -7.86 -6.44 8.95
N THR A 62 -8.06 -7.63 9.52
CA THR A 62 -8.26 -7.78 10.98
C THR A 62 -7.05 -7.26 11.75
N TYR A 63 -5.84 -7.52 11.25
CA TYR A 63 -4.62 -7.00 11.85
C TYR A 63 -4.56 -5.47 11.78
N ASP A 64 -4.80 -4.90 10.61
CA ASP A 64 -4.77 -3.46 10.38
C ASP A 64 -5.86 -2.74 11.20
N LEU A 65 -7.07 -3.27 11.20
CA LEU A 65 -8.19 -2.71 11.95
C LEU A 65 -7.92 -2.71 13.46
N LYS A 66 -7.33 -3.77 14.01
CA LYS A 66 -6.91 -3.82 15.43
C LYS A 66 -5.93 -2.72 15.80
N ALA A 67 -5.05 -2.32 14.88
CA ALA A 67 -4.14 -1.20 15.11
C ALA A 67 -4.83 0.18 14.99
N MET A 68 -5.94 0.28 14.23
CA MET A 68 -6.70 1.52 14.04
C MET A 68 -7.77 1.75 15.11
N LEU A 69 -8.41 0.70 15.62
CA LEU A 69 -9.49 0.80 16.61
C LEU A 69 -9.12 1.59 17.88
N PRO A 70 -7.88 1.52 18.44
CA PRO A 70 -7.51 2.27 19.64
C PRO A 70 -7.40 3.79 19.44
N PHE A 71 -7.41 4.30 18.21
CA PHE A 71 -7.32 5.74 17.99
C PHE A 71 -8.59 6.45 18.44
N PRO A 72 -8.51 7.39 19.41
CA PRO A 72 -9.69 8.00 20.03
C PRO A 72 -10.50 8.86 19.06
N ASP A 73 -9.88 9.31 17.99
CA ASP A 73 -10.44 10.16 16.94
C ASP A 73 -10.89 9.40 15.68
N VAL A 74 -10.93 8.07 15.75
CA VAL A 74 -11.42 7.19 14.69
C VAL A 74 -12.54 6.30 15.21
N ARG A 75 -13.55 6.04 14.39
CA ARG A 75 -14.64 5.11 14.71
C ARG A 75 -14.97 4.24 13.52
N CYS A 76 -14.75 2.94 13.64
CA CYS A 76 -15.26 1.97 12.66
C CYS A 76 -16.79 1.84 12.82
N VAL A 77 -17.53 2.12 11.73
CA VAL A 77 -19.01 2.17 11.75
C VAL A 77 -19.66 1.15 10.83
N ALA A 78 -18.89 0.55 9.92
CA ALA A 78 -19.41 -0.40 8.95
C ALA A 78 -18.34 -1.37 8.44
N ILE A 79 -18.75 -2.59 8.11
CA ILE A 79 -17.91 -3.62 7.51
C ILE A 79 -18.65 -4.22 6.30
N ALA A 80 -17.96 -4.34 5.18
CA ALA A 80 -18.41 -5.07 4.00
C ALA A 80 -17.46 -6.24 3.70
N ASP A 81 -18.00 -7.44 3.51
CA ASP A 81 -17.28 -8.60 3.00
C ASP A 81 -18.27 -9.55 2.30
N VAL A 82 -17.83 -10.22 1.27
CA VAL A 82 -18.65 -11.19 0.51
C VAL A 82 -18.91 -12.48 1.28
N GLN A 83 -18.15 -12.75 2.36
CA GLN A 83 -18.30 -13.92 3.22
C GLN A 83 -19.04 -13.56 4.51
N ALA A 84 -20.17 -14.23 4.80
CA ALA A 84 -20.96 -13.99 6.00
C ALA A 84 -20.15 -14.16 7.30
N SER A 85 -19.41 -15.26 7.41
CA SER A 85 -18.61 -15.58 8.60
C SER A 85 -17.55 -14.50 8.90
N ARG A 86 -16.94 -13.92 7.86
CA ARG A 86 -15.98 -12.81 8.03
C ARG A 86 -16.67 -11.53 8.48
N ARG A 87 -17.82 -11.18 7.88
CA ARG A 87 -18.59 -10.00 8.31
C ARG A 87 -18.95 -10.07 9.79
N GLU A 88 -19.49 -11.22 10.21
CA GLU A 88 -19.88 -11.44 11.61
C GLU A 88 -18.69 -11.36 12.57
N ALA A 89 -17.58 -12.02 12.23
CA ALA A 89 -16.36 -11.94 13.05
C ALA A 89 -15.81 -10.51 13.14
N GLY A 90 -15.84 -9.76 12.03
CA GLY A 90 -15.45 -8.36 12.01
C GLY A 90 -16.34 -7.46 12.85
N LYS A 91 -17.67 -7.67 12.78
CA LYS A 91 -18.64 -6.96 13.65
C LYS A 91 -18.37 -7.24 15.12
N GLN A 92 -18.20 -8.51 15.49
CA GLN A 92 -17.90 -8.88 16.86
C GLN A 92 -16.63 -8.18 17.38
N LEU A 93 -15.56 -8.10 16.57
CA LEU A 93 -14.33 -7.40 16.92
C LEU A 93 -14.61 -5.91 17.23
N VAL A 94 -15.36 -5.23 16.36
CA VAL A 94 -15.66 -3.79 16.51
C VAL A 94 -16.59 -3.53 17.68
N ASP A 95 -17.68 -4.30 17.80
CA ASP A 95 -18.67 -4.14 18.86
C ASP A 95 -18.08 -4.43 20.25
N GLN A 96 -17.20 -5.44 20.37
CA GLN A 96 -16.46 -5.72 21.60
C GLN A 96 -15.52 -4.57 21.97
N HIS A 97 -14.84 -3.97 21.00
CA HIS A 97 -13.94 -2.85 21.24
C HIS A 97 -14.69 -1.61 21.78
N TYR A 98 -15.87 -1.32 21.24
CA TYR A 98 -16.65 -0.14 21.64
C TYR A 98 -17.69 -0.43 22.76
N GLY A 99 -17.95 -1.69 23.09
CA GLY A 99 -18.95 -2.09 24.08
C GLY A 99 -20.39 -1.84 23.64
N ASN A 100 -20.67 -1.90 22.33
CA ASN A 100 -22.00 -1.68 21.74
C ASN A 100 -22.26 -2.61 20.56
N GLY A 101 -23.40 -2.45 19.86
CA GLY A 101 -23.78 -3.24 18.68
C GLY A 101 -23.98 -2.40 17.41
N ASP A 102 -23.36 -1.23 17.32
CA ASP A 102 -23.68 -0.20 16.31
C ASP A 102 -23.07 -0.47 14.92
N CYS A 103 -22.02 -1.31 14.82
CA CYS A 103 -21.36 -1.61 13.54
C CYS A 103 -22.34 -2.28 12.56
N LYS A 104 -22.47 -1.69 11.37
CA LYS A 104 -23.36 -2.20 10.32
C LYS A 104 -22.61 -3.13 9.37
N LEU A 105 -23.34 -4.14 8.87
CA LEU A 105 -22.79 -5.14 7.95
C LEU A 105 -23.38 -4.99 6.56
N TYR A 106 -22.51 -5.17 5.55
CA TYR A 106 -22.86 -5.14 4.13
C TYR A 106 -22.24 -6.34 3.42
N ARG A 107 -22.96 -6.98 2.53
CA ARG A 107 -22.40 -7.98 1.63
C ARG A 107 -21.71 -7.30 0.46
N ASP A 108 -22.35 -6.29 -0.10
CA ASP A 108 -21.85 -5.47 -1.19
C ASP A 108 -21.27 -4.16 -0.64
N PHE A 109 -20.00 -3.93 -0.87
CA PHE A 109 -19.34 -2.73 -0.38
C PHE A 109 -19.84 -1.44 -1.05
N ARG A 110 -20.53 -1.53 -2.20
CA ARG A 110 -21.15 -0.37 -2.86
C ARG A 110 -22.20 0.27 -1.97
N GLU A 111 -23.00 -0.55 -1.28
CA GLU A 111 -23.99 -0.08 -0.28
C GLU A 111 -23.32 0.65 0.89
N LEU A 112 -22.12 0.19 1.31
CA LEU A 112 -21.34 0.89 2.33
C LEU A 112 -20.85 2.25 1.83
N LEU A 113 -20.43 2.34 0.56
CA LEU A 113 -19.95 3.58 -0.04
C LEU A 113 -21.04 4.64 -0.21
N GLU A 114 -22.29 4.24 -0.35
CA GLU A 114 -23.46 5.15 -0.43
C GLU A 114 -23.72 5.90 0.89
N ARG A 115 -23.17 5.44 2.01
CA ARG A 115 -23.36 6.08 3.31
C ARG A 115 -22.67 7.44 3.39
N PRO A 116 -23.41 8.53 3.62
CA PRO A 116 -22.84 9.87 3.71
C PRO A 116 -22.05 10.14 4.99
N ASP A 117 -22.25 9.32 6.01
CA ASP A 117 -21.58 9.44 7.32
C ASP A 117 -20.23 8.73 7.39
N ILE A 118 -19.80 8.04 6.34
CA ILE A 118 -18.46 7.46 6.25
C ILE A 118 -17.51 8.48 5.61
N ASP A 119 -16.41 8.78 6.29
CA ASP A 119 -15.36 9.71 5.81
C ASP A 119 -14.26 8.99 5.04
N ALA A 120 -13.88 7.80 5.49
CA ALA A 120 -12.75 7.04 4.95
C ALA A 120 -13.02 5.53 4.94
N VAL A 121 -12.26 4.81 4.12
CA VAL A 121 -12.34 3.35 4.05
C VAL A 121 -10.97 2.69 4.22
N LEU A 122 -10.94 1.55 4.90
CA LEU A 122 -9.86 0.56 4.90
C LEU A 122 -10.24 -0.55 3.92
N ILE A 123 -9.44 -0.73 2.86
CA ILE A 123 -9.65 -1.74 1.83
C ILE A 123 -8.55 -2.81 1.96
N ALA A 124 -8.94 -4.05 2.24
CA ALA A 124 -8.03 -5.19 2.35
C ALA A 124 -8.67 -6.49 1.86
N THR A 125 -9.11 -6.44 0.62
CA THR A 125 -9.71 -7.54 -0.15
C THR A 125 -8.63 -8.48 -0.73
N GLY A 126 -8.90 -9.19 -1.81
CA GLY A 126 -7.86 -9.77 -2.67
C GLY A 126 -7.38 -8.73 -3.68
N ASP A 127 -6.14 -8.87 -4.16
CA ASP A 127 -5.45 -7.89 -5.01
C ASP A 127 -6.30 -7.36 -6.16
N ARG A 128 -7.05 -8.24 -6.83
CA ARG A 128 -7.93 -7.90 -7.97
C ARG A 128 -8.97 -6.83 -7.69
N TRP A 129 -9.30 -6.59 -6.41
CA TRP A 129 -10.29 -5.62 -5.98
C TRP A 129 -9.70 -4.30 -5.51
N HIS A 130 -8.41 -4.26 -5.13
CA HIS A 130 -7.83 -3.10 -4.46
C HIS A 130 -7.97 -1.82 -5.29
N ALA A 131 -7.62 -1.85 -6.59
CA ALA A 131 -7.77 -0.67 -7.46
C ALA A 131 -9.25 -0.31 -7.67
N ALA A 132 -10.08 -1.26 -8.10
CA ALA A 132 -11.48 -0.99 -8.41
C ALA A 132 -12.27 -0.48 -7.19
N ALA A 133 -12.07 -1.08 -6.01
CA ALA A 133 -12.73 -0.64 -4.79
C ALA A 133 -12.23 0.75 -4.34
N SER A 134 -10.94 1.04 -4.50
CA SER A 134 -10.36 2.35 -4.17
C SER A 134 -10.88 3.45 -5.10
N ILE A 135 -10.98 3.17 -6.40
CA ILE A 135 -11.53 4.09 -7.41
C ILE A 135 -12.99 4.42 -7.10
N LEU A 136 -13.81 3.41 -6.79
CA LEU A 136 -15.21 3.62 -6.41
C LEU A 136 -15.34 4.40 -5.10
N ALA A 137 -14.50 4.10 -4.11
CA ALA A 137 -14.49 4.83 -2.85
C ALA A 137 -14.12 6.30 -3.05
N ALA A 138 -13.11 6.59 -3.87
CA ALA A 138 -12.73 7.96 -4.21
C ALA A 138 -13.87 8.72 -4.91
N LYS A 139 -14.51 8.11 -5.91
CA LYS A 139 -15.69 8.67 -6.62
C LYS A 139 -16.88 8.89 -5.69
N ALA A 140 -17.02 8.05 -4.65
CA ALA A 140 -18.01 8.24 -3.58
C ALA A 140 -17.59 9.26 -2.51
N GLY A 141 -16.48 9.97 -2.72
CA GLY A 141 -16.00 11.03 -1.83
C GLY A 141 -15.29 10.55 -0.57
N LYS A 142 -14.83 9.27 -0.52
CA LYS A 142 -14.15 8.70 0.64
C LYS A 142 -12.63 8.82 0.49
N ASP A 143 -11.94 9.07 1.60
CA ASP A 143 -10.49 8.91 1.68
C ASP A 143 -10.15 7.42 1.84
N VAL A 144 -8.99 6.96 1.33
CA VAL A 144 -8.72 5.53 1.14
C VAL A 144 -7.39 5.11 1.75
N TYR A 145 -7.44 4.14 2.66
CA TYR A 145 -6.30 3.28 2.98
C TYR A 145 -6.51 1.96 2.24
N SER A 146 -5.66 1.64 1.28
CA SER A 146 -5.73 0.39 0.54
C SER A 146 -4.54 -0.50 0.85
N GLU A 147 -4.80 -1.75 1.26
CA GLU A 147 -3.71 -2.72 1.37
C GLU A 147 -3.04 -2.94 0.02
N LYS A 148 -1.77 -3.29 0.10
CA LYS A 148 -0.92 -3.62 -1.05
C LYS A 148 -1.15 -5.09 -1.48
N PRO A 149 -0.94 -5.42 -2.73
CA PRO A 149 -0.72 -4.58 -3.93
C PRO A 149 -1.96 -3.80 -4.33
N CYS A 150 -1.82 -2.52 -4.62
CA CYS A 150 -2.95 -1.63 -4.88
C CYS A 150 -3.56 -1.76 -6.29
N GLY A 151 -3.00 -2.60 -7.15
CA GLY A 151 -3.51 -2.92 -8.48
C GLY A 151 -2.81 -4.15 -9.04
N ILE A 152 -3.50 -4.93 -9.87
CA ILE A 152 -2.96 -6.16 -10.49
C ILE A 152 -2.31 -5.91 -11.85
N THR A 153 -2.39 -4.68 -12.35
CA THR A 153 -1.81 -4.25 -13.64
C THR A 153 -1.21 -2.85 -13.56
N ILE A 154 -0.42 -2.47 -14.56
CA ILE A 154 0.06 -1.09 -14.72
C ILE A 154 -1.13 -0.13 -14.90
N ALA A 155 -2.11 -0.50 -15.73
CA ALA A 155 -3.30 0.29 -15.98
C ALA A 155 -4.10 0.56 -14.69
N ASP A 156 -4.26 -0.44 -13.83
CA ASP A 156 -4.94 -0.26 -12.53
C ASP A 156 -4.24 0.77 -11.65
N CYS A 157 -2.90 0.71 -11.59
CA CYS A 157 -2.11 1.65 -10.79
C CYS A 157 -2.20 3.09 -11.33
N GLN A 158 -2.26 3.23 -12.67
CA GLN A 158 -2.46 4.52 -13.33
C GLN A 158 -3.84 5.08 -13.02
N GLU A 159 -4.91 4.32 -13.31
CA GLU A 159 -6.29 4.76 -13.10
C GLU A 159 -6.57 5.10 -11.63
N LEU A 160 -6.06 4.30 -10.71
CA LEU A 160 -6.19 4.56 -9.28
C LEU A 160 -5.54 5.91 -8.90
N ALA A 161 -4.29 6.13 -9.28
CA ALA A 161 -3.59 7.38 -8.95
C ALA A 161 -4.27 8.60 -9.58
N ASP A 162 -4.64 8.50 -10.86
CA ASP A 162 -5.32 9.58 -11.58
C ASP A 162 -6.70 9.89 -10.96
N THR A 163 -7.44 8.86 -10.51
CA THR A 163 -8.73 9.05 -9.81
C THR A 163 -8.54 9.74 -8.46
N MET A 164 -7.54 9.34 -7.66
CA MET A 164 -7.27 9.98 -6.37
C MET A 164 -6.97 11.47 -6.53
N HIS A 165 -6.21 11.85 -7.56
CA HIS A 165 -5.96 13.25 -7.91
C HIS A 165 -7.22 13.98 -8.35
N ALA A 166 -7.99 13.41 -9.28
CA ALA A 166 -9.21 14.01 -9.82
C ALA A 166 -10.24 14.26 -8.71
N GLU A 167 -10.45 13.30 -7.82
CA GLU A 167 -11.41 13.38 -6.72
C GLU A 167 -10.85 14.10 -5.48
N ARG A 168 -9.57 14.46 -5.48
CA ARG A 168 -8.86 15.13 -4.37
C ARG A 168 -9.02 14.39 -3.04
N ARG A 169 -8.87 13.06 -3.09
CA ARG A 169 -8.96 12.21 -1.89
C ARG A 169 -7.58 11.93 -1.32
N VAL A 170 -7.52 11.77 -0.02
CA VAL A 170 -6.32 11.30 0.67
C VAL A 170 -6.21 9.80 0.44
N PHE A 171 -5.05 9.36 -0.02
CA PHE A 171 -4.75 7.96 -0.27
C PHE A 171 -3.52 7.51 0.52
N GLN A 172 -3.58 6.29 1.06
CA GLN A 172 -2.42 5.62 1.63
C GLN A 172 -2.38 4.16 1.16
N ALA A 173 -1.30 3.75 0.53
CA ALA A 173 -1.01 2.35 0.27
C ALA A 173 -0.53 1.65 1.54
N GLY A 174 -0.90 0.40 1.77
CA GLY A 174 -0.48 -0.42 2.90
C GLY A 174 1.01 -0.82 2.88
N THR A 175 1.88 0.08 2.44
CA THR A 175 3.35 -0.12 2.42
C THR A 175 3.98 0.45 3.70
N GLN A 176 3.53 -0.05 4.85
CA GLN A 176 3.81 0.50 6.19
C GLN A 176 5.31 0.62 6.54
N ARG A 177 6.20 -0.09 5.84
CA ARG A 177 7.65 -0.05 6.10
C ARG A 177 8.25 1.34 5.92
N ARG A 178 7.61 2.22 5.13
CA ARG A 178 7.96 3.66 5.09
C ARG A 178 7.78 4.37 6.44
N SER A 179 7.03 3.78 7.38
CA SER A 179 6.78 4.34 8.71
C SER A 179 7.55 3.62 9.82
N VAL A 180 8.22 2.51 9.51
CA VAL A 180 8.93 1.69 10.50
C VAL A 180 10.36 2.20 10.71
N PRO A 181 10.82 2.41 11.97
CA PRO A 181 12.04 3.14 12.28
C PRO A 181 13.32 2.60 11.66
N ASN A 182 13.54 1.27 11.62
CA ASN A 182 14.76 0.70 11.05
C ASN A 182 14.88 0.94 9.53
N PHE A 183 13.79 0.81 8.79
CA PHE A 183 13.78 1.11 7.35
C PHE A 183 13.98 2.62 7.11
N ARG A 184 13.33 3.47 7.90
CA ARG A 184 13.53 4.92 7.85
C ARG A 184 14.98 5.29 8.11
N LYS A 185 15.60 4.72 9.13
CA LYS A 185 17.01 4.97 9.47
C LYS A 185 17.94 4.57 8.32
N ALA A 186 17.71 3.42 7.70
CA ALA A 186 18.49 2.96 6.54
C ALA A 186 18.39 3.96 5.37
N VAL A 187 17.18 4.44 5.05
CA VAL A 187 16.96 5.45 4.00
C VAL A 187 17.56 6.81 4.38
N GLU A 188 17.43 7.24 5.63
CA GLU A 188 18.04 8.49 6.13
C GLU A 188 19.58 8.48 5.92
N TRP A 189 20.25 7.37 6.19
CA TRP A 189 21.71 7.26 5.96
C TRP A 189 22.09 7.40 4.49
N VAL A 190 21.29 6.78 3.59
CA VAL A 190 21.48 6.97 2.14
C VAL A 190 21.28 8.43 1.76
N HIS A 191 20.21 9.07 2.21
CA HIS A 191 19.90 10.47 1.89
C HIS A 191 20.89 11.46 2.48
N ALA A 192 21.50 11.15 3.62
CA ALA A 192 22.53 11.95 4.26
C ALA A 192 23.94 11.71 3.69
N GLY A 193 24.08 10.83 2.68
CA GLY A 193 25.36 10.49 2.04
C GLY A 193 26.32 9.70 2.94
N LYS A 194 25.83 9.10 4.04
CA LYS A 194 26.68 8.35 5.00
C LYS A 194 27.25 7.04 4.48
N LEU A 195 26.74 6.59 3.33
CA LEU A 195 27.24 5.40 2.62
C LEU A 195 28.05 5.79 1.38
N GLY A 196 28.36 7.06 1.19
CA GLY A 196 28.89 7.58 -0.06
C GLY A 196 27.81 7.65 -1.14
N LYS A 197 28.21 7.68 -2.41
CA LYS A 197 27.28 7.72 -3.54
C LYS A 197 26.59 6.37 -3.70
N LEU A 198 25.26 6.34 -3.59
CA LEU A 198 24.45 5.14 -3.83
C LEU A 198 24.63 4.62 -5.26
N HIS A 199 24.96 3.35 -5.42
CA HIS A 199 25.11 2.71 -6.74
C HIS A 199 24.36 1.39 -6.92
N THR A 200 24.07 0.65 -5.84
CA THR A 200 23.35 -0.63 -5.92
C THR A 200 22.37 -0.80 -4.76
N MET A 201 21.19 -1.27 -5.07
CA MET A 201 20.17 -1.63 -4.09
C MET A 201 19.68 -3.04 -4.32
N HIS A 202 19.28 -3.74 -3.27
CA HIS A 202 18.68 -5.06 -3.32
C HIS A 202 17.31 -5.03 -2.66
N ALA A 203 16.32 -5.57 -3.37
CA ALA A 203 14.95 -5.80 -2.91
C ALA A 203 14.66 -7.30 -2.96
N SER A 204 14.18 -7.89 -1.86
CA SER A 204 13.83 -9.31 -1.84
C SER A 204 12.37 -9.53 -2.18
N VAL A 205 12.09 -10.57 -2.97
CA VAL A 205 10.72 -10.98 -3.34
C VAL A 205 10.60 -12.50 -3.30
N TYR A 206 9.35 -13.01 -3.29
CA TYR A 206 9.12 -14.41 -3.59
C TYR A 206 9.56 -14.74 -5.02
N VAL A 207 9.95 -16.00 -5.26
CA VAL A 207 10.13 -16.49 -6.62
C VAL A 207 8.83 -16.24 -7.38
N PRO A 208 8.86 -15.51 -8.50
CA PRO A 208 7.67 -15.27 -9.27
C PRO A 208 6.99 -16.57 -9.71
N THR A 209 5.68 -16.60 -9.67
CA THR A 209 4.87 -17.76 -10.01
C THR A 209 3.73 -17.32 -10.92
N LEU A 210 3.58 -18.00 -12.02
CA LEU A 210 2.50 -17.79 -12.98
C LEU A 210 1.70 -19.08 -13.10
N ASP A 211 0.54 -19.13 -12.48
CA ASP A 211 -0.38 -20.28 -12.55
C ASP A 211 -1.68 -19.86 -13.24
N ASN A 212 -2.00 -20.54 -14.32
CA ASN A 212 -3.24 -20.37 -15.08
C ASN A 212 -4.17 -21.58 -14.94
N THR A 213 -3.77 -22.59 -14.15
CA THR A 213 -4.54 -23.81 -13.94
C THR A 213 -5.72 -23.54 -13.02
N TRP A 214 -6.92 -23.82 -13.49
CA TRP A 214 -8.10 -23.70 -12.65
C TRP A 214 -8.19 -24.87 -11.66
N LEU A 215 -8.58 -24.56 -10.45
CA LEU A 215 -8.99 -25.59 -9.49
C LEU A 215 -10.31 -26.23 -9.96
N PRO A 216 -10.54 -27.53 -9.67
CA PRO A 216 -11.79 -28.18 -10.00
C PRO A 216 -13.02 -27.44 -9.48
N GLY A 217 -14.06 -27.33 -10.31
CA GLY A 217 -15.32 -26.69 -9.91
C GLY A 217 -15.98 -27.44 -8.75
N GLN A 218 -16.54 -26.70 -7.81
CA GLN A 218 -17.33 -27.17 -6.69
C GLN A 218 -18.72 -26.53 -6.72
N PRO A 219 -19.74 -27.12 -6.06
CA PRO A 219 -21.02 -26.46 -5.90
C PRO A 219 -20.86 -25.07 -5.31
N THR A 220 -21.42 -24.07 -5.98
CA THR A 220 -21.38 -22.69 -5.48
C THR A 220 -22.26 -22.59 -4.23
N PRO A 221 -21.75 -22.06 -3.11
CA PRO A 221 -22.54 -21.86 -1.90
C PRO A 221 -23.67 -20.84 -2.16
N PRO A 222 -24.70 -20.79 -1.30
CA PRO A 222 -25.67 -19.71 -1.33
C PRO A 222 -25.00 -18.34 -1.25
N ARG A 223 -25.56 -17.38 -1.98
CA ARG A 223 -25.01 -16.02 -2.09
C ARG A 223 -24.90 -15.32 -0.72
N GLU A 224 -25.76 -15.67 0.22
CA GLU A 224 -25.76 -15.16 1.59
C GLU A 224 -24.56 -15.65 2.39
N VAL A 225 -24.02 -16.83 2.06
CA VAL A 225 -22.85 -17.44 2.71
C VAL A 225 -21.57 -16.91 2.09
N VAL A 226 -21.44 -17.03 0.75
CA VAL A 226 -20.31 -16.46 -0.03
C VAL A 226 -20.86 -15.94 -1.36
N ASP A 227 -20.81 -14.66 -1.56
CA ASP A 227 -21.15 -14.08 -2.88
C ASP A 227 -19.97 -14.29 -3.84
N TRP A 228 -20.00 -15.43 -4.57
CA TRP A 228 -18.92 -15.81 -5.48
C TRP A 228 -18.74 -14.81 -6.62
N ASN A 229 -19.83 -14.21 -7.10
CA ASN A 229 -19.78 -13.24 -8.16
C ASN A 229 -19.04 -11.95 -7.73
N LEU A 230 -19.36 -11.42 -6.54
CA LEU A 230 -18.63 -10.30 -5.96
C LEU A 230 -17.23 -10.72 -5.49
N TRP A 231 -17.00 -11.97 -5.10
CA TRP A 231 -15.66 -12.44 -4.79
C TRP A 231 -14.76 -12.39 -6.01
N LEU A 232 -15.23 -12.81 -7.18
CA LEU A 232 -14.51 -12.71 -8.45
C LEU A 232 -14.28 -11.24 -8.84
N GLY A 233 -15.31 -10.40 -8.71
CA GLY A 233 -15.23 -8.99 -9.08
C GLY A 233 -14.81 -8.77 -10.52
N PRO A 234 -13.80 -7.90 -10.77
CA PRO A 234 -13.32 -7.61 -12.11
C PRO A 234 -12.55 -8.76 -12.77
N ALA A 235 -12.12 -9.78 -12.00
CA ALA A 235 -11.41 -10.92 -12.57
C ALA A 235 -12.30 -11.73 -13.53
N PRO A 236 -11.73 -12.41 -14.55
CA PRO A 236 -12.47 -13.31 -15.42
C PRO A 236 -13.27 -14.35 -14.63
N TRP A 237 -14.43 -14.74 -15.18
CA TRP A 237 -15.25 -15.76 -14.55
C TRP A 237 -14.53 -17.11 -14.50
N ARG A 238 -14.66 -17.81 -13.36
CA ARG A 238 -14.29 -19.20 -13.22
C ARG A 238 -15.21 -19.90 -12.20
N PRO A 239 -15.31 -21.23 -12.23
CA PRO A 239 -16.15 -21.98 -11.28
C PRO A 239 -15.65 -21.78 -9.85
N PHE A 240 -16.60 -21.88 -8.91
CA PHE A 240 -16.28 -21.79 -7.49
C PHE A 240 -15.37 -22.96 -7.06
N ASN A 241 -14.41 -22.62 -6.20
CA ASN A 241 -13.68 -23.59 -5.39
C ASN A 241 -13.30 -22.91 -4.05
N GLN A 242 -13.61 -23.59 -2.96
CA GLN A 242 -13.37 -23.05 -1.61
C GLN A 242 -11.89 -22.71 -1.37
N GLN A 243 -10.96 -23.43 -1.97
CA GLN A 243 -9.54 -23.19 -1.80
C GLN A 243 -9.10 -21.82 -2.34
N TYR A 244 -9.80 -21.25 -3.35
CA TYR A 244 -9.53 -19.86 -3.76
C TYR A 244 -9.87 -18.89 -2.63
N VAL A 245 -11.03 -19.11 -2.00
CA VAL A 245 -11.50 -18.28 -0.88
C VAL A 245 -10.54 -18.38 0.32
N ASP A 246 -9.96 -19.56 0.55
CA ASP A 246 -9.03 -19.86 1.64
C ASP A 246 -7.58 -19.41 1.37
N GLY A 247 -7.30 -18.81 0.20
CA GLY A 247 -6.00 -18.19 -0.07
C GLY A 247 -5.21 -18.75 -1.26
N LYS A 248 -5.63 -19.87 -1.88
CA LYS A 248 -4.99 -20.39 -3.11
C LYS A 248 -5.27 -19.57 -4.37
N TRP A 249 -5.72 -18.34 -4.22
CA TRP A 249 -5.80 -17.37 -5.30
C TRP A 249 -4.43 -16.72 -5.60
N ARG A 250 -3.52 -16.72 -4.62
CA ARG A 250 -2.15 -16.19 -4.82
C ARG A 250 -1.39 -17.04 -5.82
N GLY A 251 -0.69 -16.38 -6.73
CA GLY A 251 -0.01 -17.01 -7.85
C GLY A 251 -0.91 -17.31 -9.06
N GLN A 252 -2.24 -17.19 -8.92
CA GLN A 252 -3.18 -17.31 -10.04
C GLN A 252 -3.22 -16.00 -10.81
N TRP A 253 -2.89 -16.05 -12.10
CA TRP A 253 -2.73 -14.84 -12.94
C TRP A 253 -3.92 -13.87 -12.86
N ASP A 254 -5.15 -14.39 -12.86
CA ASP A 254 -6.36 -13.54 -12.86
C ASP A 254 -6.61 -12.80 -11.55
N PHE A 255 -5.97 -13.20 -10.48
CA PHE A 255 -6.25 -12.70 -9.12
C PHE A 255 -5.07 -11.98 -8.46
N ASP A 256 -3.84 -12.29 -8.91
CA ASP A 256 -2.59 -11.94 -8.26
C ASP A 256 -1.87 -10.79 -8.99
N SER A 257 -1.03 -10.10 -8.28
CA SER A 257 -0.26 -8.95 -8.78
C SER A 257 1.13 -9.36 -9.23
N GLY A 258 1.40 -9.19 -10.55
CA GLY A 258 2.74 -9.35 -11.13
C GLY A 258 3.35 -10.73 -10.90
N ALA A 259 2.59 -11.82 -11.13
CA ALA A 259 3.06 -13.18 -10.89
C ALA A 259 3.61 -13.35 -9.46
N ARG A 260 2.90 -12.84 -8.46
CA ARG A 260 3.26 -12.85 -7.04
C ARG A 260 4.46 -11.95 -6.65
N LEU A 261 5.10 -11.30 -7.59
CA LEU A 261 6.25 -10.45 -7.32
C LEU A 261 5.90 -9.30 -6.37
N LEU A 262 4.70 -8.71 -6.52
CA LEU A 262 4.27 -7.59 -5.70
C LEU A 262 3.90 -7.97 -4.25
N ASP A 263 3.77 -9.24 -3.90
CA ASP A 263 3.44 -9.62 -2.52
C ASP A 263 4.45 -9.02 -1.51
N TRP A 264 5.76 -9.12 -1.82
CA TRP A 264 6.82 -8.41 -1.09
C TRP A 264 7.36 -7.20 -1.84
N GLY A 265 7.42 -7.25 -3.17
CA GLY A 265 7.97 -6.19 -4.00
C GLY A 265 7.31 -4.83 -3.77
N ALA A 266 5.99 -4.81 -3.51
CA ALA A 266 5.30 -3.58 -3.13
C ALA A 266 5.90 -2.89 -1.89
N HIS A 267 6.61 -3.63 -1.02
CA HIS A 267 7.34 -3.07 0.11
C HIS A 267 8.81 -2.83 -0.20
N THR A 268 9.50 -3.87 -0.71
CA THR A 268 10.97 -3.85 -0.84
C THR A 268 11.44 -3.00 -2.00
N VAL A 269 10.74 -3.04 -3.15
CA VAL A 269 11.01 -2.14 -4.28
C VAL A 269 10.61 -0.71 -3.93
N ASP A 270 9.51 -0.51 -3.20
CA ASP A 270 9.09 0.80 -2.71
C ASP A 270 10.15 1.46 -1.82
N LEU A 271 10.76 0.69 -0.89
CA LEU A 271 11.87 1.16 -0.07
C LEU A 271 13.12 1.54 -0.91
N CYS A 272 13.41 0.78 -1.96
CA CYS A 272 14.49 1.09 -2.89
C CYS A 272 14.20 2.36 -3.71
N GLN A 273 12.95 2.53 -4.18
CA GLN A 273 12.52 3.78 -4.83
C GLN A 273 12.75 4.98 -3.92
N TRP A 274 12.32 4.88 -2.67
CA TRP A 274 12.50 5.92 -1.67
C TRP A 274 13.99 6.21 -1.39
N ALA A 275 14.80 5.16 -1.18
CA ALA A 275 16.25 5.32 -0.97
C ALA A 275 16.96 6.00 -2.14
N ASN A 276 16.54 5.73 -3.38
CA ASN A 276 17.09 6.36 -4.60
C ASN A 276 16.47 7.73 -4.91
N ARG A 277 15.61 8.29 -4.04
CA ARG A 277 14.83 9.52 -4.31
C ARG A 277 14.07 9.43 -5.65
N ALA A 278 13.53 8.24 -5.97
CA ALA A 278 12.86 7.93 -7.23
C ALA A 278 11.34 7.81 -7.07
N ASP A 279 10.76 8.55 -6.12
CA ASP A 279 9.32 8.55 -5.88
C ASP A 279 8.50 9.20 -7.02
N ASP A 280 9.18 9.91 -7.94
CA ASP A 280 8.62 10.55 -9.14
C ASP A 280 8.97 9.80 -10.45
N THR A 281 9.79 8.75 -10.38
CA THR A 281 10.28 7.99 -11.53
C THR A 281 10.38 6.50 -11.20
N MET A 282 11.00 5.70 -12.07
CA MET A 282 11.23 4.27 -11.89
C MET A 282 12.41 3.80 -12.75
N PRO A 283 12.89 2.55 -12.59
CA PRO A 283 13.91 2.00 -13.49
C PRO A 283 13.46 2.04 -14.96
N ILE A 284 14.41 2.30 -15.86
CA ILE A 284 14.17 2.37 -17.30
C ILE A 284 14.50 1.07 -18.05
N GLU A 285 15.21 0.13 -17.39
CA GLU A 285 15.58 -1.18 -17.93
C GLU A 285 15.33 -2.28 -16.90
N TYR A 286 14.89 -3.45 -17.37
CA TYR A 286 14.60 -4.64 -16.58
C TYR A 286 15.13 -5.87 -17.29
N GLU A 287 16.04 -6.61 -16.70
CA GLU A 287 16.70 -7.77 -17.25
C GLU A 287 16.58 -8.97 -16.30
N PRO A 288 15.74 -9.97 -16.63
CA PRO A 288 15.55 -11.13 -15.78
C PRO A 288 16.72 -12.10 -15.90
N THR A 289 17.08 -12.73 -14.77
CA THR A 289 17.99 -13.86 -14.67
C THR A 289 17.26 -15.05 -14.03
N GLU A 290 17.96 -16.13 -13.75
CA GLU A 290 17.39 -17.29 -13.05
C GLU A 290 17.04 -16.99 -11.58
N THR A 291 17.76 -16.08 -10.94
CA THR A 291 17.69 -15.85 -9.49
C THR A 291 17.27 -14.43 -9.11
N ASN A 292 17.17 -13.52 -10.06
CA ASN A 292 16.82 -12.12 -9.81
C ASN A 292 16.35 -11.40 -11.09
N ILE A 293 15.96 -10.14 -10.92
CA ILE A 293 15.75 -9.20 -12.03
C ILE A 293 16.64 -7.99 -11.79
N VAL A 294 17.55 -7.71 -12.71
CA VAL A 294 18.42 -6.53 -12.65
C VAL A 294 17.74 -5.35 -13.33
N CYS A 295 17.51 -4.29 -12.57
CA CYS A 295 16.90 -3.06 -13.05
C CYS A 295 17.91 -1.92 -13.02
N ARG A 296 17.77 -0.94 -13.94
CA ARG A 296 18.64 0.25 -13.99
C ARG A 296 17.80 1.52 -14.05
N TYR A 297 18.14 2.47 -13.18
CA TYR A 297 17.57 3.81 -13.25
C TYR A 297 18.36 4.70 -14.23
N ALA A 298 17.72 5.77 -14.69
CA ALA A 298 18.36 6.74 -15.57
C ALA A 298 19.59 7.45 -14.94
N ASN A 299 19.63 7.54 -13.61
CA ASN A 299 20.77 8.07 -12.85
C ASN A 299 21.94 7.08 -12.69
N GLY A 300 21.84 5.88 -13.27
CA GLY A 300 22.85 4.83 -13.24
C GLY A 300 22.78 3.88 -12.04
N VAL A 301 21.94 4.16 -11.04
CA VAL A 301 21.75 3.27 -9.87
C VAL A 301 21.14 1.95 -10.34
N LYS A 302 21.66 0.85 -9.80
CA LYS A 302 21.18 -0.51 -10.07
C LYS A 302 20.26 -0.98 -8.93
N LEU A 303 19.09 -1.50 -9.30
CA LEU A 303 18.21 -2.24 -8.41
C LEU A 303 18.24 -3.72 -8.79
N VAL A 304 18.54 -4.59 -7.85
CA VAL A 304 18.47 -6.05 -7.99
C VAL A 304 17.25 -6.54 -7.20
N ILE A 305 16.29 -7.13 -7.90
CA ILE A 305 15.12 -7.76 -7.27
C ILE A 305 15.45 -9.24 -7.11
N ASP A 306 15.87 -9.63 -5.90
CA ASP A 306 16.36 -10.97 -5.59
C ASP A 306 15.23 -11.93 -5.24
N PHE A 307 15.28 -13.15 -5.80
CA PHE A 307 14.31 -14.20 -5.52
C PHE A 307 14.71 -14.99 -4.27
N LEU A 308 13.75 -15.18 -3.36
CA LEU A 308 13.94 -16.08 -2.22
C LEU A 308 14.09 -17.55 -2.71
N PRO A 309 14.85 -18.39 -2.01
CA PRO A 309 15.41 -18.22 -0.65
C PRO A 309 16.78 -17.55 -0.58
N THR A 310 17.36 -17.08 -1.66
CA THR A 310 18.71 -16.53 -1.72
C THR A 310 18.73 -15.01 -1.98
N PRO A 311 18.13 -14.17 -1.08
CA PRO A 311 18.21 -12.73 -1.24
C PRO A 311 19.67 -12.27 -1.12
N PHE A 312 20.02 -11.22 -1.86
CA PHE A 312 21.36 -10.63 -1.91
C PHE A 312 22.47 -11.56 -2.47
N GLY A 313 22.10 -12.50 -3.36
CA GLY A 313 23.03 -13.46 -3.94
C GLY A 313 23.24 -14.70 -3.06
N VAL A 314 24.45 -15.23 -2.99
CA VAL A 314 24.81 -16.53 -2.37
C VAL A 314 24.80 -16.48 -0.84
N ARG A 315 23.79 -15.87 -0.22
CA ARG A 315 23.72 -15.85 1.25
C ARG A 315 22.93 -17.03 1.78
N GLU A 316 23.39 -17.50 2.95
CA GLU A 316 22.77 -18.61 3.68
C GLU A 316 21.27 -18.35 3.93
N PRO A 317 20.39 -19.35 3.84
CA PRO A 317 18.95 -19.21 4.09
C PRO A 317 18.61 -18.62 5.47
N HIS A 318 19.44 -18.84 6.49
CA HIS A 318 19.27 -18.25 7.83
C HIS A 318 19.46 -16.73 7.86
N TYR A 319 20.05 -16.13 6.82
CA TYR A 319 20.17 -14.67 6.72
C TYR A 319 18.80 -13.99 6.64
N VAL A 320 17.87 -14.55 5.87
CA VAL A 320 16.48 -14.05 5.83
C VAL A 320 15.83 -14.17 7.20
N THR A 321 16.07 -15.28 7.90
CA THR A 321 15.53 -15.50 9.24
C THR A 321 16.08 -14.48 10.25
N ARG A 322 17.32 -14.06 10.12
CA ARG A 322 17.95 -13.07 10.99
C ARG A 322 17.37 -11.66 10.80
N LEU A 323 17.16 -11.21 9.56
CA LEU A 323 16.55 -9.93 9.25
C LEU A 323 15.02 -9.99 9.23
N GLY A 324 14.45 -11.18 9.23
CA GLY A 324 13.03 -11.43 9.05
C GLY A 324 12.59 -11.34 7.60
N THR A 325 11.33 -11.00 7.40
CA THR A 325 10.75 -10.84 6.07
C THR A 325 11.08 -9.46 5.46
N CYS A 326 10.92 -9.33 4.15
CA CYS A 326 11.15 -8.10 3.38
C CYS A 326 12.53 -7.43 3.60
N PRO A 327 13.66 -8.17 3.61
CA PRO A 327 14.96 -7.53 3.73
C PRO A 327 15.29 -6.67 2.50
N VAL A 328 15.96 -5.55 2.76
CA VAL A 328 16.54 -4.65 1.74
C VAL A 328 18.00 -4.36 2.05
N ARG A 329 18.78 -4.04 1.02
CA ARG A 329 20.18 -3.64 1.15
C ARG A 329 20.47 -2.45 0.24
N PHE A 330 21.14 -1.43 0.80
CA PHE A 330 21.60 -0.26 0.06
C PHE A 330 23.13 -0.20 0.12
N ILE A 331 23.79 -0.01 -1.03
CA ILE A 331 25.24 -0.04 -1.18
C ILE A 331 25.69 1.24 -1.89
N GLY A 332 26.56 1.98 -1.23
CA GLY A 332 27.27 3.12 -1.79
C GLY A 332 28.78 2.90 -1.84
N ASP A 333 29.53 3.88 -2.34
CA ASP A 333 30.97 3.79 -2.52
C ASP A 333 31.75 3.65 -1.18
N GLU A 334 31.17 4.12 -0.07
CA GLU A 334 31.81 4.16 1.25
C GLU A 334 31.18 3.20 2.28
N GLY A 335 30.09 2.55 1.92
CA GLY A 335 29.44 1.65 2.86
C GLY A 335 28.16 1.00 2.38
N SER A 336 27.53 0.25 3.29
CA SER A 336 26.26 -0.43 3.02
C SER A 336 25.39 -0.53 4.26
N VAL A 337 24.08 -0.64 4.07
CA VAL A 337 23.12 -0.93 5.12
C VAL A 337 22.17 -2.04 4.68
N GLU A 338 21.83 -2.94 5.59
CA GLU A 338 20.85 -3.99 5.41
C GLU A 338 19.88 -4.00 6.59
N THR A 339 18.59 -4.18 6.30
CA THR A 339 17.57 -4.29 7.34
C THR A 339 16.35 -5.07 6.84
N GLY A 340 15.50 -5.51 7.76
CA GLY A 340 14.28 -6.26 7.46
C GLY A 340 13.26 -6.15 8.60
N ASP A 341 12.20 -6.96 8.55
CA ASP A 341 11.04 -6.86 9.46
C ASP A 341 11.36 -7.17 10.94
N GLU A 342 12.47 -7.86 11.23
CA GLU A 342 12.91 -8.12 12.61
C GLU A 342 13.53 -6.89 13.29
N GLY A 343 13.71 -5.78 12.58
CA GLY A 343 14.22 -4.53 13.14
C GLY A 343 15.75 -4.48 13.27
N GLU A 344 16.45 -5.57 12.93
CA GLU A 344 17.93 -5.58 12.94
C GLU A 344 18.47 -4.73 11.79
N ILE A 345 19.55 -4.00 12.07
CA ILE A 345 20.30 -3.22 11.08
C ILE A 345 21.74 -3.71 11.06
N ILE A 346 22.22 -4.08 9.87
CA ILE A 346 23.62 -4.41 9.61
C ILE A 346 24.18 -3.27 8.76
N VAL A 347 25.24 -2.61 9.21
CA VAL A 347 25.77 -1.42 8.55
C VAL A 347 27.30 -1.44 8.51
N THR A 348 27.84 -0.90 7.43
CA THR A 348 29.25 -0.61 7.20
C THR A 348 29.34 0.85 6.74
N PRO A 349 30.22 1.71 7.31
CA PRO A 349 31.15 1.40 8.42
C PRO A 349 30.42 1.18 9.75
N GLU A 350 31.02 0.37 10.62
CA GLU A 350 30.48 0.01 11.93
C GLU A 350 30.21 1.20 12.85
N SER A 351 30.89 2.31 12.63
CA SER A 351 30.67 3.57 13.38
C SER A 351 29.23 4.08 13.32
N LEU A 352 28.48 3.81 12.22
CA LEU A 352 27.08 4.18 12.08
C LEU A 352 26.14 3.40 13.02
N ARG A 353 26.58 2.26 13.54
CA ARG A 353 25.78 1.48 14.50
C ARG A 353 25.47 2.24 15.78
N GLN A 354 26.31 3.20 16.17
CA GLN A 354 26.08 4.04 17.35
C GLN A 354 24.82 4.94 17.20
N GLU A 355 24.35 5.17 15.98
CA GLU A 355 23.13 5.95 15.70
C GLU A 355 21.86 5.10 15.77
N VAL A 356 21.95 3.78 15.95
CA VAL A 356 20.81 2.87 16.07
C VAL A 356 20.31 2.90 17.51
N THR A 357 19.11 3.44 17.70
CA THR A 357 18.46 3.52 19.02
C THR A 357 17.64 2.26 19.34
N GLU A 358 17.25 2.09 20.61
CA GLU A 358 16.34 1.00 21.00
C GLU A 358 14.96 1.12 20.31
N GLU A 359 14.47 2.31 20.06
CA GLU A 359 13.24 2.54 19.29
C GLU A 359 13.37 1.94 17.89
N THR A 360 14.52 2.16 17.22
CA THR A 360 14.81 1.62 15.89
C THR A 360 14.72 0.10 15.83
N LYS A 361 15.05 -0.60 16.91
CA LYS A 361 15.07 -2.08 16.95
C LYS A 361 13.75 -2.69 17.42
N ARG A 362 12.96 -1.97 18.22
CA ARG A 362 11.79 -2.53 18.91
C ARG A 362 10.56 -2.65 18.03
N VAL A 363 10.39 -1.74 17.06
CA VAL A 363 9.23 -1.73 16.15
C VAL A 363 9.49 -2.69 15.00
N ARG A 364 8.60 -3.67 14.83
CA ARG A 364 8.69 -4.68 13.77
C ARG A 364 8.08 -4.19 12.46
N GLY A 365 8.55 -4.74 11.33
CA GLY A 365 8.11 -4.35 10.01
C GLY A 365 6.62 -4.56 9.73
N LEU A 366 5.96 -5.42 10.50
CA LEU A 366 4.52 -5.64 10.41
C LEU A 366 3.69 -4.57 11.14
N ASP A 367 4.27 -3.76 12.04
CA ASP A 367 3.52 -2.75 12.77
C ASP A 367 2.99 -1.66 11.82
N VAL A 368 1.68 -1.49 11.83
CA VAL A 368 0.97 -0.51 10.99
C VAL A 368 0.56 0.75 11.76
N SER A 369 0.75 0.80 13.07
CA SER A 369 0.19 1.85 13.93
C SER A 369 0.62 3.26 13.51
N ALA A 370 1.93 3.48 13.33
CA ALA A 370 2.46 4.77 12.89
C ALA A 370 2.03 5.13 11.45
N HIS A 371 1.86 4.11 10.60
CA HIS A 371 1.42 4.30 9.22
C HIS A 371 -0.07 4.65 9.14
N ALA A 372 -0.90 3.94 9.90
CA ALA A 372 -2.32 4.26 10.02
C ALA A 372 -2.55 5.64 10.65
N ARG A 373 -1.72 6.04 11.65
CA ARG A 373 -1.82 7.37 12.23
C ARG A 373 -1.54 8.45 11.18
N ASP A 374 -0.51 8.29 10.36
CA ASP A 374 -0.18 9.19 9.26
C ASP A 374 -1.36 9.40 8.29
N PHE A 375 -2.09 8.33 7.97
CA PHE A 375 -3.30 8.41 7.13
C PHE A 375 -4.37 9.31 7.75
N PHE A 376 -4.71 9.07 9.02
CA PHE A 376 -5.75 9.86 9.69
C PHE A 376 -5.33 11.31 9.94
N ASP A 377 -4.05 11.57 10.19
CA ASP A 377 -3.52 12.94 10.31
C ASP A 377 -3.59 13.67 8.96
N CYS A 378 -3.27 12.98 7.86
CA CYS A 378 -3.41 13.53 6.51
C CYS A 378 -4.86 13.76 6.09
N ILE A 379 -5.83 12.95 6.55
CA ILE A 379 -7.26 13.24 6.35
C ILE A 379 -7.63 14.58 6.98
N ARG A 380 -7.16 14.86 8.19
CA ARG A 380 -7.46 16.11 8.91
C ARG A 380 -6.79 17.32 8.27
N SER A 381 -5.52 17.19 7.91
CA SER A 381 -4.73 18.27 7.34
C SER A 381 -4.93 18.44 5.83
N ARG A 382 -5.56 17.47 5.16
CA ARG A 382 -5.60 17.32 3.68
C ARG A 382 -4.21 17.27 3.07
N GLY A 383 -3.24 16.76 3.84
CA GLY A 383 -1.85 16.59 3.41
C GLY A 383 -1.62 15.31 2.61
N MET A 384 -0.36 15.14 2.17
CA MET A 384 0.10 13.94 1.46
C MET A 384 0.58 12.90 2.47
N THR A 385 0.13 11.67 2.33
CA THR A 385 0.59 10.55 3.14
C THR A 385 1.99 10.08 2.74
N ARG A 386 2.64 9.33 3.62
CA ARG A 386 3.99 8.77 3.34
C ARG A 386 4.02 7.77 2.19
N ALA A 387 2.90 7.11 1.93
CA ALA A 387 2.73 6.17 0.82
C ALA A 387 1.51 6.56 -0.02
N ASN A 388 1.54 7.80 -0.53
CA ASN A 388 0.46 8.36 -1.34
C ASN A 388 0.34 7.66 -2.70
N GLN A 389 -0.66 8.07 -3.49
CA GLN A 389 -0.95 7.49 -4.79
C GLN A 389 0.21 7.58 -5.78
N ASP A 390 1.05 8.61 -5.71
CA ASP A 390 2.19 8.78 -6.63
C ASP A 390 3.32 7.82 -6.29
N HIS A 391 3.70 7.70 -5.01
CA HIS A 391 4.67 6.73 -4.54
C HIS A 391 4.22 5.30 -4.86
N MET A 392 2.95 4.99 -4.60
CA MET A 392 2.35 3.69 -4.95
C MET A 392 2.44 3.43 -6.45
N ARG A 393 2.02 4.38 -7.28
CA ARG A 393 2.05 4.26 -8.75
C ARG A 393 3.44 3.85 -9.23
N ARG A 394 4.48 4.59 -8.82
CA ARG A 394 5.85 4.35 -9.27
C ARG A 394 6.41 3.00 -8.81
N SER A 395 6.25 2.68 -7.53
CA SER A 395 6.78 1.43 -6.96
C SER A 395 6.06 0.20 -7.50
N HIS A 396 4.73 0.26 -7.66
CA HIS A 396 3.95 -0.87 -8.18
C HIS A 396 4.17 -1.07 -9.69
N ILE A 397 4.24 0.02 -10.48
CA ILE A 397 4.56 -0.09 -11.90
C ILE A 397 5.97 -0.65 -12.11
N ALA A 398 6.96 -0.25 -11.31
CA ALA A 398 8.30 -0.84 -11.35
C ALA A 398 8.26 -2.37 -11.11
N CYS A 399 7.45 -2.83 -10.17
CA CYS A 399 7.25 -4.26 -9.92
C CYS A 399 6.53 -4.96 -11.09
N HIS A 400 5.50 -4.35 -11.68
CA HIS A 400 4.81 -4.92 -12.84
C HIS A 400 5.71 -4.98 -14.07
N ALA A 401 6.56 -3.97 -14.29
CA ALA A 401 7.53 -3.98 -15.38
C ALA A 401 8.59 -5.09 -15.19
N ALA A 402 9.04 -5.30 -13.95
CA ALA A 402 9.92 -6.42 -13.61
C ALA A 402 9.24 -7.77 -13.86
N ALA A 403 7.96 -7.92 -13.46
CA ALA A 403 7.18 -9.13 -13.74
C ALA A 403 6.99 -9.38 -15.22
N ALA A 404 6.74 -8.35 -16.03
CA ALA A 404 6.65 -8.47 -17.49
C ALA A 404 7.96 -8.96 -18.10
N ALA A 405 9.12 -8.44 -17.67
CA ALA A 405 10.42 -8.91 -18.13
C ALA A 405 10.65 -10.38 -17.77
N TRP A 406 10.27 -10.79 -16.56
CA TRP A 406 10.38 -12.18 -16.12
C TRP A 406 9.44 -13.11 -16.90
N ILE A 407 8.20 -12.71 -17.17
CA ILE A 407 7.23 -13.49 -17.97
C ILE A 407 7.74 -13.70 -19.39
N LEU A 408 8.22 -12.63 -20.03
CA LEU A 408 8.70 -12.65 -21.41
C LEU A 408 10.13 -13.19 -21.56
N LYS A 409 10.83 -13.43 -20.43
CA LYS A 409 12.19 -13.97 -20.36
C LYS A 409 13.19 -13.19 -21.22
N ARG A 410 13.06 -11.88 -21.26
CA ARG A 410 13.94 -10.99 -22.01
C ARG A 410 14.05 -9.61 -21.35
N LYS A 411 15.13 -8.91 -21.70
CA LYS A 411 15.32 -7.52 -21.29
C LYS A 411 14.23 -6.64 -21.88
N LEU A 412 13.64 -5.78 -21.02
CA LEU A 412 12.65 -4.77 -21.41
C LEU A 412 13.17 -3.37 -21.09
N ARG A 413 12.72 -2.39 -21.90
CA ARG A 413 12.91 -0.96 -21.65
C ARG A 413 11.56 -0.28 -21.53
N ILE A 414 11.42 0.64 -20.58
CA ILE A 414 10.19 1.38 -20.34
C ILE A 414 10.47 2.88 -20.35
N ASP A 415 9.56 3.67 -20.89
CA ASP A 415 9.54 5.11 -20.71
C ASP A 415 8.88 5.43 -19.35
N PRO A 416 9.62 5.98 -18.38
CA PRO A 416 9.06 6.22 -17.03
C PRO A 416 8.04 7.35 -16.98
N ARG A 417 7.95 8.20 -18.02
CA ARG A 417 6.94 9.28 -18.11
C ARG A 417 5.63 8.78 -18.70
N GLN A 418 5.72 8.00 -19.79
CA GLN A 418 4.55 7.43 -20.46
C GLN A 418 4.12 6.10 -19.81
N GLU A 419 5.00 5.46 -19.05
CA GLU A 419 4.80 4.15 -18.42
C GLU A 419 4.44 3.09 -19.45
N THR A 420 5.11 3.16 -20.64
CA THR A 420 4.93 2.24 -21.76
C THR A 420 6.27 1.59 -22.11
N PHE A 421 6.23 0.32 -22.48
CA PHE A 421 7.42 -0.38 -22.96
C PHE A 421 7.81 0.13 -24.35
N ILE A 422 9.11 0.45 -24.51
CA ILE A 422 9.67 1.04 -25.73
C ILE A 422 9.88 -0.06 -26.75
N ASP A 423 9.30 0.10 -27.95
CA ASP A 423 9.42 -0.79 -29.09
C ASP A 423 9.09 -2.26 -28.78
N ASP A 424 8.17 -2.51 -27.83
CA ASP A 424 7.79 -3.85 -27.39
C ASP A 424 6.26 -4.01 -27.24
N PRO A 425 5.56 -4.36 -28.33
CA PRO A 425 4.11 -4.51 -28.32
C PRO A 425 3.63 -5.65 -27.38
N ASP A 426 4.36 -6.76 -27.28
CA ASP A 426 4.00 -7.87 -26.38
C ASP A 426 4.05 -7.45 -24.92
N ALA A 427 5.10 -6.73 -24.52
CA ALA A 427 5.21 -6.20 -23.18
C ALA A 427 4.08 -5.18 -22.88
N ASN A 428 3.70 -4.37 -23.88
CA ASN A 428 2.61 -3.42 -23.73
C ASN A 428 1.24 -4.10 -23.59
N LEU A 429 1.02 -5.31 -24.10
CA LEU A 429 -0.18 -6.10 -23.82
C LEU A 429 -0.29 -6.51 -22.35
N LEU A 430 0.83 -6.70 -21.65
CA LEU A 430 0.86 -7.05 -20.23
C LEU A 430 0.56 -5.86 -19.29
N ARG A 431 0.41 -4.64 -19.82
CA ARG A 431 0.08 -3.45 -19.03
C ARG A 431 -1.36 -3.46 -18.51
N SER A 432 -2.23 -4.26 -19.10
CA SER A 432 -3.62 -4.45 -18.67
C SER A 432 -4.01 -5.92 -18.79
N ARG A 433 -5.14 -6.27 -18.20
CA ARG A 433 -5.74 -7.61 -18.32
C ARG A 433 -7.21 -7.48 -18.70
N PRO A 434 -7.78 -8.49 -19.39
CA PRO A 434 -9.22 -8.53 -19.60
C PRO A 434 -9.96 -8.48 -18.27
N ALA A 435 -10.88 -7.55 -18.13
CA ALA A 435 -11.75 -7.42 -16.98
C ALA A 435 -13.17 -7.83 -17.36
N ARG A 436 -13.88 -8.44 -16.41
CA ARG A 436 -15.30 -8.73 -16.52
C ARG A 436 -16.11 -7.50 -16.17
N ASP A 437 -17.22 -7.28 -16.85
CA ASP A 437 -18.21 -6.30 -16.41
C ASP A 437 -18.97 -6.85 -15.20
N TRP A 438 -18.48 -6.50 -14.02
CA TRP A 438 -19.05 -6.90 -12.74
C TRP A 438 -20.06 -5.88 -12.18
N ALA A 439 -20.14 -4.69 -12.80
CA ALA A 439 -21.05 -3.64 -12.34
C ALA A 439 -22.52 -3.97 -12.60
N LEU A 440 -22.75 -4.87 -13.56
CA LEU A 440 -24.09 -5.35 -13.94
C LEU A 440 -24.50 -6.64 -13.19
N ALA A 441 -23.71 -7.13 -12.27
CA ALA A 441 -23.90 -8.44 -11.62
C ALA A 441 -24.56 -8.32 -10.23
#